data_c147b1fb8fea8c872791a7ebe280a6ac
#
_entry.id   c147b1fb8fea8c872791a7ebe280a6ac
#
_cell.length_a   1.000
_cell.length_b   1.000
_cell.length_c   1.000
_cell.angle_alpha   90.00
_cell.angle_beta   90.00
_cell.angle_gamma   90.00
#
_symmetry.space_group_name_H-M   'P 1'
#
loop_
_entity.id
_entity.type
_entity.pdbx_description
1 polymer ?
#
loop_
_entity_poly.entity_id
_entity_poly.type
_entity_poly.pdbx_seq_one_letter_code
_entity_poly.pdbx_strand_id
1 'polypeptide(L)'
;MPDDLARSMIKDLMAALHLPTEAGSRLSFDCNDRLPSCFPVSELAAASIGTAALAISELVGLSTSAPPVSVSFRSASLWFGWSLRPQGWEMPNPWDAIAGDYAAADGWIKLHTNAPHHRASALSVLGCEASRESVAAVVATWSSDALEDAIVSAGGCAARLRSADEWATHPQGRAVA
;
A
#
# COMPACT_ATOMS: atom_id res chain seq x y z
N MET A 1 -20.62 -13.66 1.96
CA MET A 1 -20.77 -12.59 2.97
C MET A 1 -19.61 -11.59 2.83
N PRO A 2 -19.77 -10.29 3.11
CA PRO A 2 -18.67 -9.31 2.99
C PRO A 2 -17.42 -9.66 3.81
N ASP A 3 -17.59 -10.39 4.90
CA ASP A 3 -16.48 -10.76 5.80
C ASP A 3 -15.69 -12.00 5.33
N ASP A 4 -16.20 -12.73 4.33
CA ASP A 4 -15.60 -14.00 3.90
C ASP A 4 -14.20 -13.80 3.32
N LEU A 5 -13.98 -12.69 2.57
CA LEU A 5 -12.68 -12.39 1.99
C LEU A 5 -11.65 -12.03 3.08
N ALA A 6 -12.01 -11.19 4.06
CA ALA A 6 -11.12 -10.88 5.17
C ALA A 6 -10.78 -12.14 5.99
N ARG A 7 -11.75 -13.03 6.22
CA ARG A 7 -11.53 -14.30 6.90
C ARG A 7 -10.63 -15.25 6.10
N SER A 8 -10.77 -15.28 4.76
CA SER A 8 -9.87 -16.03 3.89
C SER A 8 -8.44 -15.50 4.01
N MET A 9 -8.25 -14.18 3.89
CA MET A 9 -6.93 -13.55 4.05
C MET A 9 -6.31 -13.83 5.43
N ILE A 10 -7.11 -13.80 6.51
CA ILE A 10 -6.64 -14.17 7.86
C ILE A 10 -6.15 -15.61 7.89
N LYS A 11 -6.90 -16.54 7.31
CA LYS A 11 -6.50 -17.95 7.25
C LYS A 11 -5.17 -18.13 6.53
N ASP A 12 -4.97 -17.43 5.40
CA ASP A 12 -3.75 -17.50 4.62
C ASP A 12 -2.55 -16.90 5.38
N LEU A 13 -2.77 -15.72 6.02
CA LEU A 13 -1.76 -15.07 6.86
C LEU A 13 -1.37 -15.93 8.07
N MET A 14 -2.36 -16.53 8.76
CA MET A 14 -2.11 -17.42 9.89
C MET A 14 -1.33 -18.67 9.46
N ALA A 15 -1.66 -19.25 8.32
CA ALA A 15 -0.94 -20.39 7.77
C ALA A 15 0.52 -20.02 7.44
N ALA A 16 0.76 -18.87 6.80
CA ALA A 16 2.09 -18.37 6.47
C ALA A 16 2.95 -18.08 7.71
N LEU A 17 2.32 -17.66 8.82
CA LEU A 17 2.97 -17.38 10.10
C LEU A 17 3.04 -18.60 11.03
N HIS A 18 2.57 -19.76 10.61
CA HIS A 18 2.48 -20.98 11.41
C HIS A 18 1.69 -20.80 12.72
N LEU A 19 0.68 -19.93 12.72
CA LEU A 19 -0.23 -19.74 13.85
C LEU A 19 -1.33 -20.81 13.85
N PRO A 20 -1.87 -21.17 15.05
CA PRO A 20 -2.98 -22.11 15.14
C PRO A 20 -4.21 -21.60 14.40
N THR A 21 -4.70 -22.33 13.41
CA THR A 21 -5.84 -21.90 12.58
C THR A 21 -7.15 -21.75 13.37
N GLU A 22 -7.31 -22.50 14.43
CA GLU A 22 -8.43 -22.42 15.38
C GLU A 22 -8.48 -21.09 16.14
N ALA A 23 -7.35 -20.38 16.27
CA ALA A 23 -7.31 -19.05 16.86
C ALA A 23 -8.22 -18.04 16.11
N GLY A 24 -8.43 -18.25 14.81
CA GLY A 24 -9.33 -17.42 14.00
C GLY A 24 -10.78 -17.40 14.49
N SER A 25 -11.23 -18.42 15.22
CA SER A 25 -12.56 -18.47 15.83
C SER A 25 -12.78 -17.43 16.93
N ARG A 26 -11.71 -16.91 17.53
CA ARG A 26 -11.76 -15.86 18.54
C ARG A 26 -11.84 -14.45 17.96
N LEU A 27 -11.74 -14.31 16.64
CA LEU A 27 -11.82 -13.02 15.97
C LEU A 27 -13.26 -12.70 15.56
N SER A 28 -13.72 -11.51 15.94
CA SER A 28 -14.96 -10.91 15.52
C SER A 28 -14.71 -9.57 14.82
N PHE A 29 -15.64 -9.19 13.94
CA PHE A 29 -15.68 -7.85 13.34
C PHE A 29 -16.85 -7.07 13.96
N ASP A 30 -16.57 -5.88 14.51
CA ASP A 30 -17.56 -5.05 15.23
C ASP A 30 -18.16 -3.93 14.39
N CYS A 31 -17.54 -3.58 13.26
CA CYS A 31 -18.03 -2.57 12.34
C CYS A 31 -17.73 -3.00 10.90
N ASN A 32 -18.75 -2.96 10.06
CA ASN A 32 -18.68 -3.39 8.66
C ASN A 32 -18.48 -2.23 7.67
N ASP A 33 -18.30 -1.00 8.16
CA ASP A 33 -18.06 0.15 7.31
C ASP A 33 -16.69 0.04 6.62
N ARG A 34 -16.72 0.05 5.30
CA ARG A 34 -15.54 0.01 4.44
C ARG A 34 -15.30 1.37 3.78
N LEU A 35 -14.05 1.72 3.59
CA LEU A 35 -13.72 2.88 2.77
C LEU A 35 -13.84 2.52 1.29
N PRO A 36 -14.32 3.46 0.45
CA PRO A 36 -14.44 3.23 -0.99
C PRO A 36 -13.08 2.91 -1.61
N SER A 37 -12.98 1.79 -2.32
CA SER A 37 -11.80 1.38 -3.07
C SER A 37 -12.20 0.41 -4.18
N CYS A 38 -11.47 0.42 -5.30
CA CYS A 38 -11.60 -0.59 -6.35
C CYS A 38 -10.89 -1.91 -5.98
N PHE A 39 -10.08 -1.91 -4.93
CA PHE A 39 -9.43 -3.10 -4.38
C PHE A 39 -9.95 -3.36 -2.96
N PRO A 40 -9.89 -4.60 -2.46
CA PRO A 40 -10.34 -4.97 -1.12
C PRO A 40 -9.37 -4.51 -0.02
N VAL A 41 -9.05 -3.21 0.01
CA VAL A 41 -8.07 -2.62 0.95
C VAL A 41 -8.56 -2.70 2.39
N SER A 42 -9.87 -2.51 2.61
CA SER A 42 -10.46 -2.61 3.96
C SER A 42 -10.39 -4.04 4.49
N GLU A 43 -10.60 -5.04 3.63
CA GLU A 43 -10.46 -6.45 3.96
C GLU A 43 -9.00 -6.79 4.32
N LEU A 44 -8.04 -6.30 3.53
CA LEU A 44 -6.62 -6.49 3.80
C LEU A 44 -6.21 -5.82 5.12
N ALA A 45 -6.67 -4.60 5.37
CA ALA A 45 -6.40 -3.88 6.61
C ALA A 45 -6.96 -4.64 7.83
N ALA A 46 -8.22 -5.06 7.77
CA ALA A 46 -8.85 -5.81 8.85
C ALA A 46 -8.19 -7.18 9.06
N ALA A 47 -7.80 -7.86 7.98
CA ALA A 47 -7.11 -9.15 8.06
C ALA A 47 -5.71 -9.01 8.68
N SER A 48 -4.91 -8.04 8.24
CA SER A 48 -3.55 -7.81 8.75
C SER A 48 -3.55 -7.46 10.25
N ILE A 49 -4.40 -6.51 10.65
CA ILE A 49 -4.53 -6.09 12.06
C ILE A 49 -5.11 -7.23 12.89
N GLY A 50 -6.13 -7.93 12.38
CA GLY A 50 -6.74 -9.07 13.05
C GLY A 50 -5.75 -10.22 13.29
N THR A 51 -4.94 -10.55 12.31
CA THR A 51 -3.91 -11.59 12.44
C THR A 51 -2.84 -11.20 13.47
N ALA A 52 -2.39 -9.93 13.46
CA ALA A 52 -1.45 -9.45 14.47
C ALA A 52 -2.06 -9.50 15.89
N ALA A 53 -3.32 -9.11 16.04
CA ALA A 53 -4.02 -9.17 17.32
C ALA A 53 -4.25 -10.63 17.78
N LEU A 54 -4.53 -11.57 16.87
CA LEU A 54 -4.61 -13.00 17.20
C LEU A 54 -3.26 -13.54 17.66
N ALA A 55 -2.15 -13.16 17.02
CA ALA A 55 -0.81 -13.57 17.46
C ALA A 55 -0.51 -13.07 18.88
N ILE A 56 -0.90 -11.83 19.20
CA ILE A 56 -0.78 -11.29 20.56
C ILE A 56 -1.69 -12.06 21.54
N SER A 57 -2.92 -12.39 21.12
CA SER A 57 -3.84 -13.21 21.93
C SER A 57 -3.25 -14.58 22.23
N GLU A 58 -2.62 -15.25 21.25
CA GLU A 58 -1.91 -16.52 21.47
C GLU A 58 -0.75 -16.36 22.47
N LEU A 59 0.04 -15.30 22.32
CA LEU A 59 1.16 -15.03 23.24
C LEU A 59 0.67 -14.83 24.69
N VAL A 60 -0.42 -14.08 24.89
CA VAL A 60 -1.06 -13.92 26.20
C VAL A 60 -1.60 -15.25 26.70
N GLY A 61 -2.14 -16.07 25.81
CA GLY A 61 -2.65 -17.41 26.09
C GLY A 61 -1.64 -18.39 26.67
N LEU A 62 -0.33 -18.13 26.49
CA LEU A 62 0.73 -18.96 27.11
C LEU A 62 0.77 -18.84 28.64
N SER A 63 0.26 -17.77 29.21
CA SER A 63 0.27 -17.50 30.66
C SER A 63 -1.14 -17.47 31.28
N THR A 64 -2.17 -17.25 30.46
CA THR A 64 -3.57 -17.13 30.88
C THR A 64 -4.49 -17.76 29.81
N SER A 65 -5.80 -17.49 29.87
CA SER A 65 -6.67 -17.81 28.73
C SER A 65 -6.47 -16.79 27.62
N ALA A 66 -6.35 -17.27 26.36
CA ALA A 66 -6.22 -16.40 25.20
C ALA A 66 -7.47 -15.51 25.03
N PRO A 67 -7.34 -14.18 25.07
CA PRO A 67 -8.49 -13.26 25.02
C PRO A 67 -9.15 -13.24 23.62
N PRO A 68 -10.44 -12.91 23.53
CA PRO A 68 -11.09 -12.67 22.25
C PRO A 68 -10.51 -11.42 21.57
N VAL A 69 -10.57 -11.38 20.26
CA VAL A 69 -10.12 -10.26 19.42
C VAL A 69 -11.32 -9.66 18.69
N SER A 70 -11.43 -8.32 18.70
CA SER A 70 -12.40 -7.58 17.89
C SER A 70 -11.69 -6.58 17.00
N VAL A 71 -12.07 -6.50 15.73
CA VAL A 71 -11.50 -5.57 14.74
C VAL A 71 -12.62 -4.82 14.03
N SER A 72 -12.50 -3.49 14.01
CA SER A 72 -13.37 -2.63 13.22
C SER A 72 -12.78 -2.43 11.82
N PHE A 73 -13.54 -2.79 10.75
CA PHE A 73 -13.14 -2.52 9.36
C PHE A 73 -12.81 -1.04 9.14
N ARG A 74 -13.64 -0.15 9.68
CA ARG A 74 -13.44 1.29 9.54
C ARG A 74 -12.15 1.74 10.21
N SER A 75 -11.92 1.34 11.45
CA SER A 75 -10.71 1.74 12.18
C SER A 75 -9.45 1.16 11.56
N ALA A 76 -9.48 -0.10 11.12
CA ALA A 76 -8.39 -0.74 10.41
C ALA A 76 -8.06 -0.02 9.09
N SER A 77 -9.08 0.33 8.29
CA SER A 77 -8.92 1.05 7.03
C SER A 77 -8.34 2.46 7.24
N LEU A 78 -8.80 3.17 8.26
CA LEU A 78 -8.27 4.49 8.60
C LEU A 78 -6.81 4.42 9.07
N TRP A 79 -6.44 3.37 9.80
CA TRP A 79 -5.07 3.12 10.23
C TRP A 79 -4.12 2.89 9.05
N PHE A 80 -4.56 2.20 8.01
CA PHE A 80 -3.77 1.99 6.78
C PHE A 80 -3.48 3.30 6.05
N GLY A 81 -4.42 4.25 6.09
CA GLY A 81 -4.23 5.56 5.51
C GLY A 81 -3.30 6.45 6.33
N TRP A 82 -3.49 6.47 7.65
CA TRP A 82 -2.78 7.39 8.53
C TRP A 82 -2.88 6.97 10.00
N SER A 83 -1.76 6.73 10.64
CA SER A 83 -1.71 6.23 12.02
C SER A 83 -1.59 7.34 13.07
N LEU A 84 -1.34 8.59 12.66
CA LEU A 84 -1.19 9.73 13.56
C LEU A 84 -2.23 10.81 13.29
N ARG A 85 -2.83 11.35 14.35
CA ARG A 85 -3.66 12.56 14.33
C ARG A 85 -3.13 13.53 15.35
N PRO A 86 -2.31 14.52 14.95
CA PRO A 86 -1.76 15.50 15.88
C PRO A 86 -2.87 16.38 16.47
N GLN A 87 -2.66 16.81 17.71
CA GLN A 87 -3.50 17.77 18.41
C GLN A 87 -2.67 19.03 18.68
N GLY A 88 -3.17 20.20 18.25
CA GLY A 88 -2.51 21.47 18.48
C GLY A 88 -1.34 21.81 17.56
N TRP A 89 -1.07 20.99 16.52
CA TRP A 89 -0.11 21.27 15.46
C TRP A 89 -0.56 20.60 14.15
N GLU A 90 -0.05 21.08 13.04
CA GLU A 90 -0.35 20.53 11.71
C GLU A 90 0.80 19.63 11.22
N MET A 91 0.45 18.52 10.59
CA MET A 91 1.44 17.69 9.93
C MET A 91 1.98 18.39 8.69
N PRO A 92 3.32 18.39 8.47
CA PRO A 92 3.86 18.85 7.21
C PRO A 92 3.31 18.02 6.05
N ASN A 93 3.24 18.61 4.85
CA ASN A 93 2.84 17.86 3.66
C ASN A 93 3.79 16.65 3.47
N PRO A 94 3.28 15.42 3.48
CA PRO A 94 4.11 14.22 3.33
C PRO A 94 4.61 14.01 1.89
N TRP A 95 4.12 14.80 0.94
CA TRP A 95 4.44 14.66 -0.48
C TRP A 95 5.37 15.77 -0.95
N ASP A 96 6.46 15.36 -1.63
CA ASP A 96 7.33 16.28 -2.35
C ASP A 96 6.56 17.01 -3.47
N ALA A 97 6.99 18.22 -3.82
CA ALA A 97 6.29 19.08 -4.78
C ALA A 97 6.12 18.44 -6.17
N ILE A 98 7.05 17.56 -6.56
CA ILE A 98 7.00 16.86 -7.85
C ILE A 98 6.64 15.37 -7.71
N ALA A 99 6.29 14.88 -6.51
CA ALA A 99 5.73 13.54 -6.34
C ALA A 99 4.31 13.49 -6.90
N GLY A 100 3.96 12.40 -7.60
CA GLY A 100 2.61 12.22 -8.10
C GLY A 100 2.51 11.47 -9.42
N ASP A 101 1.32 11.47 -9.96
CA ASP A 101 0.99 10.79 -11.21
C ASP A 101 1.06 11.78 -12.37
N TYR A 102 1.67 11.35 -13.48
CA TYR A 102 1.90 12.15 -14.68
C TYR A 102 1.47 11.38 -15.94
N ALA A 103 0.89 12.09 -16.89
CA ALA A 103 0.59 11.53 -18.20
C ALA A 103 1.88 11.44 -19.02
N ALA A 104 2.23 10.23 -19.44
CA ALA A 104 3.30 9.94 -20.40
C ALA A 104 2.72 9.83 -21.82
N ALA A 105 3.56 9.62 -22.82
CA ALA A 105 3.12 9.52 -24.23
C ALA A 105 2.18 8.32 -24.49
N ASP A 106 2.28 7.25 -23.70
CA ASP A 106 1.58 5.98 -23.88
C ASP A 106 0.79 5.50 -22.66
N GLY A 107 0.60 6.34 -21.65
CA GLY A 107 -0.10 5.96 -20.44
C GLY A 107 0.21 6.89 -19.27
N TRP A 108 0.30 6.33 -18.07
CA TRP A 108 0.55 7.08 -16.85
C TRP A 108 1.74 6.49 -16.08
N ILE A 109 2.51 7.36 -15.44
CA ILE A 109 3.62 6.99 -14.58
C ILE A 109 3.52 7.73 -13.24
N LYS A 110 3.80 7.03 -12.14
CA LYS A 110 3.96 7.62 -10.82
C LYS A 110 5.41 7.90 -10.54
N LEU A 111 5.74 9.13 -10.15
CA LEU A 111 7.03 9.50 -9.61
C LEU A 111 6.96 9.58 -8.08
N HIS A 112 7.83 8.85 -7.39
CA HIS A 112 7.92 8.88 -5.93
C HIS A 112 9.21 9.58 -5.50
N THR A 113 9.13 10.90 -5.31
CA THR A 113 10.28 11.80 -5.09
C THR A 113 10.41 12.28 -3.63
N ASN A 114 9.68 11.69 -2.71
CA ASN A 114 9.70 12.09 -1.30
C ASN A 114 11.07 11.93 -0.62
N ALA A 115 11.87 10.96 -1.06
CA ALA A 115 13.26 10.85 -0.63
C ALA A 115 14.15 11.77 -1.46
N PRO A 116 15.07 12.59 -0.86
CA PRO A 116 15.89 13.53 -1.59
C PRO A 116 16.71 12.92 -2.73
N HIS A 117 17.22 11.69 -2.54
CA HIS A 117 17.98 10.99 -3.59
C HIS A 117 17.08 10.52 -4.74
N HIS A 118 15.84 10.05 -4.47
CA HIS A 118 14.87 9.72 -5.54
C HIS A 118 14.52 10.97 -6.36
N ARG A 119 14.33 12.11 -5.69
CA ARG A 119 14.08 13.39 -6.35
C ARG A 119 15.24 13.80 -7.25
N ALA A 120 16.47 13.73 -6.75
CA ALA A 120 17.67 14.05 -7.51
C ALA A 120 17.83 13.14 -8.74
N SER A 121 17.61 11.84 -8.59
CA SER A 121 17.67 10.86 -9.68
C SER A 121 16.59 11.14 -10.75
N ALA A 122 15.36 11.39 -10.36
CA ALA A 122 14.28 11.72 -11.29
C ALA A 122 14.58 13.01 -12.08
N LEU A 123 15.00 14.07 -11.41
CA LEU A 123 15.37 15.34 -12.06
C LEU A 123 16.58 15.20 -12.97
N SER A 124 17.56 14.38 -12.61
CA SER A 124 18.74 14.11 -13.46
C SER A 124 18.36 13.43 -14.77
N VAL A 125 17.40 12.47 -14.71
CA VAL A 125 16.88 11.79 -15.91
C VAL A 125 16.03 12.73 -16.76
N LEU A 126 15.15 13.51 -16.14
CA LEU A 126 14.23 14.40 -16.83
C LEU A 126 14.92 15.65 -17.38
N GLY A 127 16.02 16.10 -16.77
CA GLY A 127 16.77 17.28 -17.23
C GLY A 127 15.96 18.58 -17.16
N CYS A 128 15.04 18.72 -16.23
CA CYS A 128 14.11 19.85 -16.12
C CYS A 128 14.12 20.49 -14.73
N GLU A 129 13.48 21.66 -14.62
CA GLU A 129 13.27 22.31 -13.33
C GLU A 129 12.36 21.50 -12.42
N ALA A 130 12.55 21.66 -11.11
CA ALA A 130 11.81 20.95 -10.08
C ALA A 130 10.43 21.59 -9.83
N SER A 131 9.67 21.79 -10.89
CA SER A 131 8.25 22.22 -10.85
C SER A 131 7.36 21.15 -11.45
N ARG A 132 6.12 21.07 -10.97
CA ARG A 132 5.15 20.09 -11.48
C ARG A 132 4.87 20.28 -12.97
N GLU A 133 4.84 21.53 -13.43
CA GLU A 133 4.60 21.89 -14.84
C GLU A 133 5.76 21.43 -15.72
N SER A 134 7.02 21.73 -15.33
CA SER A 134 8.20 21.34 -16.09
C SER A 134 8.35 19.81 -16.16
N VAL A 135 8.14 19.13 -15.05
CA VAL A 135 8.15 17.67 -14.98
C VAL A 135 7.05 17.09 -15.88
N ALA A 136 5.83 17.58 -15.81
CA ALA A 136 4.72 17.10 -16.64
C ALA A 136 5.00 17.28 -18.15
N ALA A 137 5.56 18.43 -18.55
CA ALA A 137 5.89 18.71 -19.94
C ALA A 137 6.94 17.70 -20.49
N VAL A 138 7.96 17.38 -19.71
CA VAL A 138 9.01 16.42 -20.11
C VAL A 138 8.47 14.99 -20.08
N VAL A 139 7.77 14.59 -19.02
CA VAL A 139 7.19 13.24 -18.89
C VAL A 139 6.27 12.92 -20.07
N ALA A 140 5.49 13.89 -20.56
CA ALA A 140 4.60 13.71 -21.70
C ALA A 140 5.33 13.32 -23.00
N THR A 141 6.65 13.51 -23.08
CA THR A 141 7.47 13.15 -24.27
C THR A 141 8.08 11.74 -24.15
N TRP A 142 7.99 11.10 -22.99
CA TRP A 142 8.56 9.77 -22.75
C TRP A 142 7.50 8.68 -22.87
N SER A 143 7.90 7.48 -23.29
CA SER A 143 7.09 6.30 -23.00
C SER A 143 7.21 5.95 -21.49
N SER A 144 6.12 5.47 -20.91
CA SER A 144 6.04 5.19 -19.47
C SER A 144 7.03 4.11 -19.04
N ASP A 145 7.23 3.05 -19.83
CA ASP A 145 8.20 1.99 -19.53
C ASP A 145 9.66 2.50 -19.64
N ALA A 146 10.01 3.23 -20.69
CA ALA A 146 11.37 3.77 -20.83
C ALA A 146 11.73 4.77 -19.71
N LEU A 147 10.77 5.57 -19.26
CA LEU A 147 10.99 6.50 -18.16
C LEU A 147 11.11 5.77 -16.81
N GLU A 148 10.28 4.74 -16.57
CA GLU A 148 10.41 3.87 -15.39
C GLU A 148 11.82 3.28 -15.32
N ASP A 149 12.27 2.65 -16.40
CA ASP A 149 13.58 2.01 -16.49
C ASP A 149 14.73 3.01 -16.27
N ALA A 150 14.66 4.19 -16.89
CA ALA A 150 15.68 5.21 -16.76
C ALA A 150 15.80 5.75 -15.32
N ILE A 151 14.66 6.05 -14.68
CA ILE A 151 14.66 6.57 -13.30
C ILE A 151 15.09 5.49 -12.31
N VAL A 152 14.63 4.26 -12.44
CA VAL A 152 15.03 3.15 -11.58
C VAL A 152 16.51 2.84 -11.75
N SER A 153 17.04 2.83 -12.97
CA SER A 153 18.47 2.64 -13.24
C SER A 153 19.35 3.74 -12.66
N ALA A 154 18.83 4.96 -12.57
CA ALA A 154 19.49 6.08 -11.91
C ALA A 154 19.38 6.06 -10.36
N GLY A 155 18.78 5.03 -9.77
CA GLY A 155 18.56 4.90 -8.33
C GLY A 155 17.37 5.71 -7.80
N GLY A 156 16.48 6.13 -8.69
CA GLY A 156 15.21 6.78 -8.33
C GLY A 156 14.07 5.79 -8.12
N CYS A 157 12.87 6.33 -7.90
CA CYS A 157 11.66 5.53 -7.71
C CYS A 157 10.53 6.06 -8.61
N ALA A 158 10.17 5.26 -9.60
CA ALA A 158 9.07 5.50 -10.51
C ALA A 158 8.39 4.18 -10.89
N ALA A 159 7.12 4.23 -11.24
CA ALA A 159 6.40 3.06 -11.72
C ALA A 159 5.34 3.46 -12.76
N ARG A 160 5.33 2.80 -13.90
CA ARG A 160 4.21 2.84 -14.84
C ARG A 160 2.94 2.34 -14.15
N LEU A 161 1.84 3.04 -14.35
CA LEU A 161 0.53 2.56 -13.90
C LEU A 161 0.04 1.49 -14.86
N ARG A 162 -0.02 0.26 -14.38
CA ARG A 162 -0.45 -0.92 -15.12
C ARG A 162 -1.89 -1.30 -14.77
N SER A 163 -2.65 -1.76 -15.73
CA SER A 163 -3.92 -2.44 -15.44
C SER A 163 -3.67 -3.77 -14.69
N ALA A 164 -4.73 -4.35 -14.12
CA ALA A 164 -4.63 -5.66 -13.46
C ALA A 164 -4.15 -6.76 -14.43
N ASP A 165 -4.61 -6.73 -15.69
CA ASP A 165 -4.23 -7.69 -16.71
C ASP A 165 -2.76 -7.52 -17.13
N GLU A 166 -2.30 -6.28 -17.32
CA GLU A 166 -0.89 -5.98 -17.60
C GLU A 166 0.00 -6.43 -16.42
N TRP A 167 -0.42 -6.18 -15.18
CA TRP A 167 0.30 -6.63 -14.00
C TRP A 167 0.36 -8.15 -13.91
N ALA A 168 -0.73 -8.86 -14.16
CA ALA A 168 -0.76 -10.32 -14.13
C ALA A 168 0.22 -10.96 -15.14
N THR A 169 0.53 -10.27 -16.23
CA THR A 169 1.49 -10.73 -17.24
C THR A 169 2.91 -10.21 -17.04
N HIS A 170 3.09 -9.20 -16.19
CA HIS A 170 4.39 -8.61 -15.85
C HIS A 170 5.27 -9.61 -15.08
N PRO A 171 6.61 -9.68 -15.31
CA PRO A 171 7.49 -10.62 -14.59
C PRO A 171 7.36 -10.54 -13.08
N GLN A 172 7.31 -9.33 -12.50
CA GLN A 172 7.15 -9.15 -11.07
C GLN A 172 5.75 -9.56 -10.60
N GLY A 173 4.70 -9.27 -11.39
CA GLY A 173 3.34 -9.71 -11.08
C GLY A 173 3.23 -11.24 -11.00
N ARG A 174 3.88 -11.94 -11.93
CA ARG A 174 3.96 -13.42 -11.91
C ARG A 174 4.77 -13.96 -10.74
N ALA A 175 5.79 -13.24 -10.30
CA ALA A 175 6.65 -13.68 -9.20
C ALA A 175 5.98 -13.59 -7.82
N VAL A 176 4.92 -12.79 -7.68
CA VAL A 176 4.17 -12.58 -6.43
C VAL A 176 2.76 -13.19 -6.46
N ALA A 177 2.39 -13.87 -7.55
CA ALA A 177 1.09 -14.52 -7.74
C ALA A 177 0.98 -15.86 -6.97
#